data_9e540689a2510bfd7c2175764808c90d
#
_entry.id   9e540689a2510bfd7c2175764808c90d
#
_cell.length_a   1.000
_cell.length_b   1.000
_cell.length_c   1.000
_cell.angle_alpha   90.00
_cell.angle_beta   90.00
_cell.angle_gamma   90.00
#
_symmetry.space_group_name_H-M   'P 1'
#
loop_
_entity.id
_entity.type
_entity.pdbx_description
1 polymer ?
#
loop_
_entity_poly.entity_id
_entity_poly.type
_entity_poly.pdbx_seq_one_letter_code
_entity_poly.pdbx_strand_id
1 'polypeptide(L)'
;MSRELGAIHYLNQRCIMGYARCDPETAEAVNKPAVVDNQGFYGLIGAAAGWGHGKLSASFFDYLRTMPTGAILNREMNLCATTIKYDATKGARCKDQTGGYWYVRKMQHKKAGHLRFVQTNAISEVIVDSNGSPYVLPGSQGCENYRLGTQDGILCRFLDYSFNEDGSQSYTEPYMYTHIKDSALNAAIGPADLQMSSNLTNWAYKEGRYNVSYLRGHTSVYLFLSSNFFKQVVRLGLQDKLTRNLINFNMKNGFAPESGYYEFSGTTEIVIKPRDFSVSIISSEGVTNPYREGEVGKDILSFPYNISDSGPTSADTLNISVKQDSGSPYQGHCTFYPTDQITAGTAVPVPTQLVFDSAQKGKNYKHPIRCDSTPVDIRSLGIQDSQPPLEWTDPNGDKGITRFRTLALEFDLTDPMTQHTTTGDMWEGNVQQSGTITINGIWR
;
A
#
# COMPACT_ATOMS: atom_id res chain seq x y z
N MET A 1 -4.72 12.42 -32.88
CA MET A 1 -3.96 11.18 -33.15
C MET A 1 -4.66 10.03 -32.47
N SER A 2 -5.05 8.99 -33.17
CA SER A 2 -5.56 7.75 -32.59
C SER A 2 -4.38 6.94 -32.09
N ARG A 3 -4.40 6.53 -30.81
CA ARG A 3 -3.39 5.65 -30.22
C ARG A 3 -3.91 4.22 -30.30
N GLU A 4 -3.09 3.32 -30.84
CA GLU A 4 -3.36 1.89 -30.82
C GLU A 4 -3.02 1.33 -29.45
N LEU A 5 -4.03 0.79 -28.76
CA LEU A 5 -3.92 0.29 -27.38
C LEU A 5 -3.78 -1.23 -27.30
N GLY A 6 -3.52 -1.89 -28.43
CA GLY A 6 -3.39 -3.34 -28.55
C GLY A 6 -4.63 -4.01 -29.12
N ALA A 7 -4.56 -5.31 -29.29
CA ALA A 7 -5.61 -6.11 -29.88
C ALA A 7 -6.58 -6.63 -28.83
N ILE A 8 -7.87 -6.56 -29.13
CA ILE A 8 -8.92 -7.24 -28.40
C ILE A 8 -9.32 -8.48 -29.20
N HIS A 9 -9.16 -9.65 -28.62
CA HIS A 9 -9.56 -10.88 -29.27
C HIS A 9 -11.07 -11.07 -29.22
N TYR A 10 -11.65 -11.12 -30.38
CA TYR A 10 -13.02 -11.55 -30.59
C TYR A 10 -12.99 -12.96 -31.16
N LEU A 11 -12.98 -13.92 -30.27
CA LEU A 11 -13.38 -15.28 -30.62
C LEU A 11 -14.80 -15.50 -30.07
N ASN A 12 -15.58 -16.38 -30.67
CA ASN A 12 -16.90 -16.80 -30.17
C ASN A 12 -16.87 -17.29 -28.70
N GLN A 13 -15.78 -17.08 -27.98
CA GLN A 13 -15.52 -17.46 -26.64
C GLN A 13 -14.94 -16.26 -25.91
N ARG A 14 -15.61 -15.80 -25.03
CA ARG A 14 -15.79 -14.54 -24.39
C ARG A 14 -14.90 -14.43 -23.16
N CYS A 15 -13.99 -13.48 -23.20
CA CYS A 15 -13.06 -13.22 -22.09
C CYS A 15 -12.92 -11.77 -21.76
N ILE A 16 -13.94 -11.18 -21.25
CA ILE A 16 -13.84 -10.08 -20.30
C ILE A 16 -14.95 -10.26 -19.28
N MET A 17 -14.62 -9.95 -18.03
CA MET A 17 -15.56 -9.79 -16.94
C MET A 17 -17.01 -10.13 -17.33
N GLY A 18 -17.38 -11.39 -17.36
CA GLY A 18 -18.75 -11.74 -17.54
C GLY A 18 -19.11 -13.01 -18.26
N TYR A 19 -18.24 -13.63 -19.06
CA TYR A 19 -18.69 -14.81 -19.82
C TYR A 19 -17.62 -15.88 -20.07
N ALA A 20 -18.11 -17.11 -20.11
CA ALA A 20 -17.36 -18.35 -20.10
C ALA A 20 -16.36 -18.51 -21.26
N ARG A 21 -15.20 -18.98 -20.95
CA ARG A 21 -14.07 -19.47 -21.72
C ARG A 21 -13.16 -18.41 -22.34
N CYS A 22 -12.04 -18.22 -21.64
CA CYS A 22 -10.86 -17.59 -22.16
C CYS A 22 -9.93 -18.60 -22.81
N ASP A 23 -9.38 -18.24 -23.94
CA ASP A 23 -8.23 -18.92 -24.48
C ASP A 23 -7.04 -18.71 -23.50
N PRO A 24 -6.40 -19.78 -22.99
CA PRO A 24 -5.28 -19.69 -22.05
C PRO A 24 -4.12 -18.85 -22.57
N GLU A 25 -3.87 -18.85 -23.88
CA GLU A 25 -2.79 -18.06 -24.50
C GLU A 25 -3.04 -16.54 -24.47
N THR A 26 -4.30 -16.14 -24.31
CA THR A 26 -4.64 -14.74 -24.14
C THR A 26 -4.74 -14.32 -22.69
N ALA A 27 -4.53 -15.24 -21.73
CA ALA A 27 -4.66 -14.97 -20.30
C ALA A 27 -3.55 -14.11 -19.69
N GLU A 28 -2.44 -13.85 -20.39
CA GLU A 28 -1.29 -13.11 -19.82
C GLU A 28 -1.57 -11.70 -19.33
N ALA A 29 -2.39 -10.93 -20.04
CA ALA A 29 -2.62 -9.54 -19.66
C ALA A 29 -3.60 -9.38 -18.49
N VAL A 30 -4.44 -10.38 -18.25
CA VAL A 30 -5.53 -10.33 -17.27
C VAL A 30 -5.18 -11.09 -16.00
N ASN A 31 -4.26 -12.03 -16.07
CA ASN A 31 -3.86 -12.87 -14.93
C ASN A 31 -2.62 -12.35 -14.18
N LYS A 32 -2.04 -11.22 -14.60
CA LYS A 32 -0.96 -10.62 -13.81
C LYS A 32 -1.56 -9.88 -12.63
N PRO A 33 -1.05 -10.09 -11.41
CA PRO A 33 -1.45 -9.31 -10.26
C PRO A 33 -1.30 -7.82 -10.57
N ALA A 34 -2.38 -7.07 -10.47
CA ALA A 34 -2.31 -5.64 -10.59
C ALA A 34 -1.79 -5.09 -9.26
N VAL A 35 -0.62 -4.48 -9.28
CA VAL A 35 -0.10 -3.78 -8.13
C VAL A 35 -0.81 -2.43 -8.06
N VAL A 36 -1.42 -2.14 -6.92
CA VAL A 36 -1.94 -0.80 -6.63
C VAL A 36 -0.75 0.07 -6.27
N ASP A 37 -0.42 1.00 -7.13
CA ASP A 37 0.67 1.97 -6.95
C ASP A 37 0.10 3.38 -6.65
N ASN A 38 0.96 4.37 -6.54
CA ASN A 38 0.57 5.77 -6.26
C ASN A 38 -0.34 6.40 -7.34
N GLN A 39 -0.44 5.79 -8.51
CA GLN A 39 -1.37 6.20 -9.58
C GLN A 39 -2.70 5.45 -9.52
N GLY A 40 -2.79 4.42 -8.67
CA GLY A 40 -3.95 3.56 -8.51
C GLY A 40 -4.09 2.53 -9.63
N PHE A 41 -5.07 1.67 -9.46
CA PHE A 41 -5.49 0.67 -10.44
C PHE A 41 -6.87 1.03 -10.99
N TYR A 42 -7.03 0.89 -12.30
CA TYR A 42 -8.29 1.17 -12.96
C TYR A 42 -8.95 -0.11 -13.43
N GLY A 43 -10.09 -0.45 -12.87
CA GLY A 43 -10.91 -1.59 -13.27
C GLY A 43 -12.19 -1.14 -13.97
N LEU A 44 -12.56 -1.80 -15.03
CA LEU A 44 -13.88 -1.66 -15.64
C LEU A 44 -14.82 -2.66 -15.01
N ILE A 45 -15.94 -2.16 -14.47
CA ILE A 45 -16.96 -2.97 -13.85
C ILE A 45 -18.19 -2.96 -14.74
N GLY A 46 -18.68 -4.13 -15.04
CA GLY A 46 -19.82 -4.32 -15.90
C GLY A 46 -19.45 -4.34 -17.37
N ALA A 47 -19.70 -5.46 -18.01
CA ALA A 47 -19.73 -5.53 -19.45
C ALA A 47 -21.04 -4.92 -19.91
N ALA A 48 -20.98 -4.05 -20.88
CA ALA A 48 -22.17 -3.71 -21.65
C ALA A 48 -22.83 -5.01 -22.10
N ALA A 49 -24.04 -5.24 -21.67
CA ALA A 49 -24.77 -6.45 -21.99
C ALA A 49 -24.66 -6.77 -23.47
N GLY A 50 -24.11 -7.92 -23.77
CA GLY A 50 -24.35 -8.62 -25.02
C GLY A 50 -23.39 -8.42 -26.17
N TRP A 51 -22.39 -7.54 -26.15
CA TRP A 51 -21.57 -7.31 -27.34
C TRP A 51 -20.09 -7.09 -27.04
N GLY A 52 -19.30 -8.03 -27.43
CA GLY A 52 -17.85 -7.86 -27.53
C GLY A 52 -17.12 -7.95 -26.19
N HIS A 53 -16.94 -9.15 -25.73
CA HIS A 53 -16.02 -9.45 -24.64
C HIS A 53 -14.64 -9.64 -25.29
N GLY A 54 -13.72 -8.78 -25.01
CA GLY A 54 -12.36 -8.87 -25.50
C GLY A 54 -11.40 -8.78 -24.31
N LYS A 55 -10.23 -9.34 -24.45
CA LYS A 55 -9.16 -9.21 -23.52
C LYS A 55 -8.51 -7.84 -23.66
N LEU A 56 -8.34 -7.15 -22.54
CA LEU A 56 -7.63 -5.89 -22.52
C LEU A 56 -6.11 -6.15 -22.53
N SER A 57 -5.39 -5.44 -23.38
CA SER A 57 -3.94 -5.48 -23.38
C SER A 57 -3.35 -4.75 -22.19
N ALA A 58 -2.10 -5.07 -21.83
CA ALA A 58 -1.36 -4.32 -20.81
C ALA A 58 -1.34 -2.81 -21.12
N SER A 59 -1.17 -2.43 -22.39
CA SER A 59 -1.20 -1.03 -22.81
C SER A 59 -2.56 -0.35 -22.58
N PHE A 60 -3.64 -1.09 -22.62
CA PHE A 60 -4.96 -0.56 -22.29
C PHE A 60 -5.12 -0.33 -20.79
N PHE A 61 -4.63 -1.23 -19.97
CA PHE A 61 -4.60 -1.04 -18.51
C PHE A 61 -3.73 0.16 -18.14
N ASP A 62 -2.55 0.29 -18.72
CA ASP A 62 -1.68 1.45 -18.49
C ASP A 62 -2.38 2.75 -18.90
N TYR A 63 -3.12 2.74 -20.00
CA TYR A 63 -3.93 3.90 -20.38
C TYR A 63 -5.02 4.22 -19.35
N LEU A 64 -5.73 3.21 -18.84
CA LEU A 64 -6.75 3.41 -17.81
C LEU A 64 -6.15 4.00 -16.52
N ARG A 65 -4.95 3.57 -16.14
CA ARG A 65 -4.22 4.08 -14.97
C ARG A 65 -3.86 5.57 -15.08
N THR A 66 -3.68 6.09 -16.27
CA THR A 66 -3.41 7.51 -16.49
C THR A 66 -4.64 8.39 -16.42
N MET A 67 -5.84 7.84 -16.31
CA MET A 67 -7.07 8.63 -16.23
C MET A 67 -7.26 9.22 -14.83
N PRO A 68 -7.70 10.49 -14.74
CA PRO A 68 -8.00 11.10 -13.45
C PRO A 68 -9.08 10.32 -12.69
N THR A 69 -9.03 10.34 -11.37
CA THR A 69 -10.08 9.79 -10.49
C THR A 69 -11.43 10.42 -10.84
N GLY A 70 -12.46 9.59 -11.01
CA GLY A 70 -13.80 10.06 -11.38
C GLY A 70 -13.98 10.42 -12.86
N ALA A 71 -12.93 10.27 -13.69
CA ALA A 71 -13.08 10.49 -15.12
C ALA A 71 -14.00 9.45 -15.73
N ILE A 72 -14.94 9.93 -16.55
CA ILE A 72 -15.84 9.08 -17.33
C ILE A 72 -15.15 8.76 -18.65
N LEU A 73 -15.02 7.49 -18.98
CA LEU A 73 -14.47 7.04 -20.24
C LEU A 73 -15.50 7.21 -21.37
N ASN A 74 -15.61 8.34 -21.92
CA ASN A 74 -16.55 8.64 -23.00
C ASN A 74 -15.81 8.63 -24.34
N ARG A 75 -15.48 7.44 -24.88
CA ARG A 75 -14.68 7.35 -26.12
C ARG A 75 -15.17 6.27 -27.08
N GLU A 76 -15.09 6.59 -28.35
CA GLU A 76 -15.17 5.62 -29.42
C GLU A 76 -13.86 4.85 -29.49
N MET A 77 -13.95 3.54 -29.46
CA MET A 77 -12.81 2.66 -29.73
C MET A 77 -12.96 1.99 -31.08
N ASN A 78 -11.91 2.07 -31.87
CA ASN A 78 -11.80 1.26 -33.06
C ASN A 78 -11.33 -0.13 -32.69
N LEU A 79 -12.15 -1.11 -32.89
CA LEU A 79 -11.86 -2.51 -32.63
C LEU A 79 -11.42 -3.20 -33.91
N CYS A 80 -10.33 -3.94 -33.83
CA CYS A 80 -9.93 -4.87 -34.84
C CYS A 80 -10.62 -6.21 -34.63
N ALA A 81 -11.45 -6.64 -35.53
CA ALA A 81 -11.96 -8.00 -35.54
C ALA A 81 -11.17 -8.84 -36.53
N THR A 82 -10.81 -10.03 -36.13
CA THR A 82 -10.23 -11.03 -37.03
C THR A 82 -11.08 -12.30 -36.96
N THR A 83 -11.16 -12.99 -38.07
CA THR A 83 -11.86 -14.29 -38.16
C THR A 83 -10.97 -15.46 -37.75
N ILE A 84 -9.70 -15.19 -37.48
CA ILE A 84 -8.70 -16.16 -37.11
C ILE A 84 -8.09 -15.80 -35.74
N LYS A 85 -7.41 -16.78 -35.14
CA LYS A 85 -6.68 -16.59 -33.89
C LYS A 85 -5.63 -15.47 -34.04
N TYR A 86 -5.55 -14.59 -33.07
CA TYR A 86 -4.52 -13.57 -33.01
C TYR A 86 -3.14 -14.21 -32.90
N ASP A 87 -2.24 -13.74 -33.72
CA ASP A 87 -0.86 -14.18 -33.76
C ASP A 87 0.07 -13.03 -33.39
N ALA A 88 0.61 -13.07 -32.17
CA ALA A 88 1.51 -12.03 -31.67
C ALA A 88 2.80 -11.92 -32.50
N THR A 89 3.21 -12.96 -33.20
CA THR A 89 4.40 -12.94 -34.05
C THR A 89 4.21 -12.09 -35.31
N LYS A 90 2.97 -11.87 -35.73
CA LYS A 90 2.64 -11.03 -36.87
C LYS A 90 2.57 -9.53 -36.56
N GLY A 91 2.71 -9.18 -35.31
CA GLY A 91 2.64 -7.80 -34.84
C GLY A 91 1.33 -7.45 -34.12
N ALA A 92 1.33 -6.32 -33.44
CA ALA A 92 0.24 -5.91 -32.55
C ALA A 92 -0.89 -5.15 -33.25
N ARG A 93 -0.70 -4.72 -34.48
CA ARG A 93 -1.68 -3.88 -35.21
C ARG A 93 -2.68 -4.74 -35.96
N CYS A 94 -3.91 -4.25 -36.09
CA CYS A 94 -4.95 -4.95 -36.82
C CYS A 94 -4.54 -5.35 -38.23
N LYS A 95 -3.84 -4.48 -38.92
CA LYS A 95 -3.36 -4.72 -40.31
C LYS A 95 -2.30 -5.83 -40.37
N ASP A 96 -1.64 -6.14 -39.24
CA ASP A 96 -0.61 -7.18 -39.19
C ASP A 96 -1.25 -8.56 -39.05
N GLN A 97 -2.54 -8.63 -38.72
CA GLN A 97 -3.28 -9.88 -38.57
C GLN A 97 -3.99 -10.26 -39.88
N THR A 98 -3.87 -11.50 -40.26
CA THR A 98 -4.55 -12.01 -41.48
C THR A 98 -6.07 -12.02 -41.25
N GLY A 99 -6.83 -11.45 -42.18
CA GLY A 99 -8.29 -11.36 -42.11
C GLY A 99 -8.80 -10.35 -41.09
N GLY A 100 -7.93 -9.46 -40.60
CA GLY A 100 -8.33 -8.40 -39.68
C GLY A 100 -9.06 -7.25 -40.39
N TYR A 101 -10.14 -6.79 -39.80
CA TYR A 101 -10.81 -5.58 -40.24
C TYR A 101 -11.16 -4.69 -39.05
N TRP A 102 -11.15 -3.38 -39.29
CA TRP A 102 -11.54 -2.38 -38.33
C TRP A 102 -13.05 -2.17 -38.34
N TYR A 103 -13.63 -2.12 -37.15
CA TYR A 103 -14.95 -1.55 -36.98
C TYR A 103 -15.01 -0.68 -35.75
N VAL A 104 -15.84 0.35 -35.82
CA VAL A 104 -16.01 1.30 -34.74
C VAL A 104 -17.04 0.74 -33.75
N ARG A 105 -16.63 0.60 -32.49
CA ARG A 105 -17.57 0.40 -31.40
C ARG A 105 -17.52 1.61 -30.49
N LYS A 106 -18.68 2.20 -30.28
CA LYS A 106 -18.85 3.17 -29.23
C LYS A 106 -18.95 2.40 -27.92
N MET A 107 -17.93 2.49 -27.08
CA MET A 107 -18.07 2.15 -25.69
C MET A 107 -18.91 3.23 -25.03
N GLN A 108 -20.23 3.02 -25.03
CA GLN A 108 -21.12 3.93 -24.33
C GLN A 108 -21.04 3.63 -22.86
N HIS A 109 -20.44 4.53 -22.13
CA HIS A 109 -20.27 4.52 -20.68
C HIS A 109 -21.54 4.49 -19.87
N LYS A 110 -22.67 4.79 -20.47
CA LYS A 110 -23.97 4.76 -19.81
C LYS A 110 -24.34 3.40 -19.18
N LYS A 111 -23.49 2.39 -19.32
CA LYS A 111 -23.76 1.03 -18.87
C LYS A 111 -22.58 0.32 -18.20
N ALA A 112 -21.47 0.98 -18.01
CA ALA A 112 -20.29 0.40 -17.34
C ALA A 112 -19.80 1.36 -16.29
N GLY A 113 -19.86 0.95 -15.04
CA GLY A 113 -19.19 1.62 -13.95
C GLY A 113 -17.68 1.43 -14.05
N HIS A 114 -16.90 2.33 -13.49
CA HIS A 114 -15.49 2.14 -13.31
C HIS A 114 -15.11 2.25 -11.85
N LEU A 115 -14.19 1.41 -11.46
CA LEU A 115 -13.61 1.35 -10.15
C LEU A 115 -12.13 1.66 -10.25
N ARG A 116 -11.68 2.65 -9.51
CA ARG A 116 -10.28 2.97 -9.36
C ARG A 116 -9.87 2.77 -7.91
N PHE A 117 -8.87 1.91 -7.70
CA PHE A 117 -8.25 1.73 -6.40
C PHE A 117 -7.16 2.78 -6.17
N VAL A 118 -7.07 3.24 -4.94
CA VAL A 118 -6.09 4.23 -4.50
C VAL A 118 -5.35 3.66 -3.29
N GLN A 119 -4.07 3.90 -3.20
CA GLN A 119 -3.28 3.48 -2.04
C GLN A 119 -3.72 4.24 -0.79
N THR A 120 -3.90 3.51 0.30
CA THR A 120 -4.06 4.11 1.64
C THR A 120 -2.73 4.61 2.17
N ASN A 121 -1.62 3.93 1.82
CA ASN A 121 -0.29 4.09 2.39
C ASN A 121 -0.28 4.04 3.93
N ALA A 122 -1.31 3.47 4.52
CA ALA A 122 -1.44 3.38 5.96
C ALA A 122 -0.58 2.23 6.51
N ILE A 123 -0.02 2.44 7.68
CA ILE A 123 0.69 1.43 8.46
C ILE A 123 0.08 1.33 9.84
N SER A 124 -0.10 0.12 10.32
CA SER A 124 -0.57 -0.16 11.67
C SER A 124 0.30 -1.21 12.32
N GLU A 125 0.64 -1.00 13.57
CA GLU A 125 1.33 -1.99 14.38
C GLU A 125 0.34 -2.71 15.27
N VAL A 126 0.45 -4.02 15.27
CA VAL A 126 -0.41 -4.91 16.03
C VAL A 126 0.45 -5.81 16.89
N ILE A 127 0.29 -5.72 18.20
CA ILE A 127 0.85 -6.70 19.14
C ILE A 127 -0.13 -7.85 19.24
N VAL A 128 0.37 -9.06 19.10
CA VAL A 128 -0.43 -10.28 19.26
C VAL A 128 0.06 -11.01 20.50
N ASP A 129 -0.84 -11.24 21.44
CA ASP A 129 -0.52 -12.07 22.60
C ASP A 129 -0.50 -13.56 22.22
N SER A 130 -0.01 -14.40 23.12
CA SER A 130 0.08 -15.83 22.90
C SER A 130 -1.28 -16.53 22.75
N ASN A 131 -2.39 -15.88 23.16
CA ASN A 131 -3.75 -16.34 22.87
C ASN A 131 -4.18 -16.02 21.44
N GLY A 132 -3.42 -15.18 20.75
CA GLY A 132 -3.78 -14.65 19.46
C GLY A 132 -4.60 -13.35 19.51
N SER A 133 -4.84 -12.79 20.71
CA SER A 133 -5.58 -11.53 20.80
C SER A 133 -4.75 -10.38 20.26
N PRO A 134 -5.22 -9.70 19.21
CA PRO A 134 -4.51 -8.56 18.64
C PRO A 134 -4.81 -7.28 19.43
N TYR A 135 -3.83 -6.40 19.50
CA TYR A 135 -3.98 -5.06 20.03
C TYR A 135 -3.29 -4.06 19.08
N VAL A 136 -4.03 -3.10 18.57
CA VAL A 136 -3.50 -2.05 17.69
C VAL A 136 -2.80 -1.01 18.54
N LEU A 137 -1.52 -0.77 18.24
CA LEU A 137 -0.72 0.18 19.00
C LEU A 137 -1.15 1.64 18.71
N PRO A 138 -1.06 2.51 19.74
CA PRO A 138 -1.29 3.94 19.55
C PRO A 138 -0.42 4.54 18.46
N GLY A 139 -0.99 5.46 17.68
CA GLY A 139 -0.34 6.07 16.52
C GLY A 139 -0.50 5.29 15.23
N SER A 140 -1.01 4.06 15.29
CA SER A 140 -1.39 3.30 14.08
C SER A 140 -2.53 4.00 13.34
N GLN A 141 -2.46 3.98 12.01
CA GLN A 141 -3.52 4.49 11.16
C GLN A 141 -3.91 3.43 10.15
N GLY A 142 -5.19 3.29 9.93
CA GLY A 142 -5.72 2.28 9.01
C GLY A 142 -6.30 1.07 9.69
N CYS A 143 -5.90 0.75 10.93
CA CYS A 143 -6.51 -0.33 11.74
C CYS A 143 -6.93 0.17 13.12
N GLU A 144 -7.96 -0.47 13.67
CA GLU A 144 -8.48 -0.25 15.02
C GLU A 144 -8.92 -1.57 15.65
N ASN A 145 -8.92 -1.62 16.98
CA ASN A 145 -9.51 -2.76 17.69
C ASN A 145 -11.01 -2.80 17.44
N TYR A 146 -11.53 -3.93 17.05
CA TYR A 146 -12.92 -4.04 16.60
C TYR A 146 -13.54 -5.37 17.02
N ARG A 147 -14.87 -5.33 17.25
CA ARG A 147 -15.67 -6.53 17.51
C ARG A 147 -16.73 -6.69 16.46
N LEU A 148 -16.68 -7.79 15.72
CA LEU A 148 -17.68 -8.13 14.72
C LEU A 148 -18.57 -9.28 15.23
N GLY A 149 -19.81 -8.96 15.59
CA GLY A 149 -20.70 -9.90 16.26
C GLY A 149 -20.14 -10.34 17.60
N THR A 150 -19.78 -11.61 17.72
CA THR A 150 -19.18 -12.19 18.93
C THR A 150 -17.65 -12.35 18.85
N GLN A 151 -17.03 -11.99 17.73
CA GLN A 151 -15.60 -12.16 17.52
C GLN A 151 -14.84 -10.87 17.78
N ASP A 152 -13.82 -10.95 18.62
CA ASP A 152 -12.85 -9.88 18.79
C ASP A 152 -11.75 -9.97 17.71
N GLY A 153 -11.25 -8.83 17.28
CA GLY A 153 -10.23 -8.73 16.25
C GLY A 153 -9.86 -7.29 15.96
N ILE A 154 -9.42 -7.03 14.75
CA ILE A 154 -9.17 -5.68 14.25
C ILE A 154 -9.92 -5.42 12.96
N LEU A 155 -10.29 -4.18 12.76
CA LEU A 155 -10.84 -3.64 11.52
C LEU A 155 -9.78 -2.79 10.85
N CYS A 156 -9.45 -3.11 9.60
CA CYS A 156 -8.44 -2.36 8.84
C CYS A 156 -9.03 -1.81 7.56
N ARG A 157 -8.78 -0.53 7.29
CA ARG A 157 -9.00 0.08 5.99
C ARG A 157 -7.89 -0.36 5.03
N PHE A 158 -8.20 -1.27 4.11
CA PHE A 158 -7.21 -1.97 3.29
C PHE A 158 -6.95 -1.34 1.93
N LEU A 159 -7.99 -0.75 1.36
CA LEU A 159 -7.95 -0.08 0.06
C LEU A 159 -8.89 1.11 0.08
N ASP A 160 -8.47 2.18 -0.54
CA ASP A 160 -9.37 3.25 -0.93
C ASP A 160 -9.75 3.10 -2.41
N TYR A 161 -10.89 3.66 -2.78
CA TYR A 161 -11.33 3.63 -4.16
C TYR A 161 -12.23 4.81 -4.50
N SER A 162 -12.32 5.10 -5.77
CA SER A 162 -13.41 5.87 -6.34
C SER A 162 -14.24 4.98 -7.25
N PHE A 163 -15.53 5.04 -7.09
CA PHE A 163 -16.48 4.29 -7.87
C PHE A 163 -17.43 5.24 -8.56
N ASN A 164 -17.48 5.18 -9.89
CA ASN A 164 -18.41 5.96 -10.68
C ASN A 164 -19.31 5.03 -11.47
N GLU A 165 -20.59 5.19 -11.30
CA GLU A 165 -21.65 4.38 -11.88
C GLU A 165 -22.70 5.27 -12.52
N ASP A 166 -23.14 4.90 -13.72
CA ASP A 166 -24.37 5.44 -14.28
C ASP A 166 -25.54 4.78 -13.54
N GLY A 167 -26.28 5.57 -12.78
CA GLY A 167 -27.33 5.15 -11.85
C GLY A 167 -28.53 4.38 -12.45
N SER A 168 -28.43 3.94 -13.71
CA SER A 168 -29.53 3.29 -14.41
C SER A 168 -29.50 1.77 -14.42
N GLN A 169 -28.48 1.11 -13.81
CA GLN A 169 -28.40 -0.36 -13.82
C GLN A 169 -28.01 -0.97 -12.48
N SER A 170 -28.77 -1.97 -12.07
CA SER A 170 -28.38 -2.86 -11.00
C SER A 170 -27.34 -3.85 -11.52
N TYR A 171 -26.09 -3.71 -11.07
CA TYR A 171 -25.05 -4.68 -11.36
C TYR A 171 -25.18 -5.84 -10.37
N THR A 172 -25.50 -6.99 -10.89
CA THR A 172 -25.47 -8.24 -10.11
C THR A 172 -24.11 -8.91 -10.19
N GLU A 173 -23.19 -8.40 -11.00
CA GLU A 173 -21.84 -8.90 -11.26
C GLU A 173 -20.96 -7.75 -11.77
N PRO A 174 -19.67 -7.70 -11.49
CA PRO A 174 -18.82 -8.72 -10.88
C PRO A 174 -18.89 -8.74 -9.35
N TYR A 175 -18.27 -9.78 -8.79
CA TYR A 175 -18.07 -9.89 -7.35
C TYR A 175 -16.63 -9.63 -6.98
N MET A 176 -16.40 -9.09 -5.81
CA MET A 176 -15.10 -8.95 -5.20
C MET A 176 -14.91 -10.05 -4.15
N TYR A 177 -13.69 -10.59 -4.07
CA TYR A 177 -13.34 -11.67 -3.15
C TYR A 177 -12.04 -11.31 -2.44
N THR A 178 -11.91 -11.76 -1.20
CA THR A 178 -10.63 -11.82 -0.50
C THR A 178 -10.02 -13.20 -0.66
N HIS A 179 -8.71 -13.25 -0.75
CA HIS A 179 -7.98 -14.49 -0.92
C HIS A 179 -6.71 -14.50 -0.06
N ILE A 180 -6.43 -15.63 0.60
CA ILE A 180 -5.19 -15.86 1.35
C ILE A 180 -4.19 -16.57 0.44
N LYS A 181 -3.02 -15.94 0.22
CA LYS A 181 -1.96 -16.46 -0.64
C LYS A 181 -1.20 -17.64 -0.01
N ASP A 182 -1.01 -17.61 1.30
CA ASP A 182 -0.33 -18.66 2.02
C ASP A 182 -1.30 -19.83 2.25
N SER A 183 -0.99 -21.00 1.68
CA SER A 183 -1.87 -22.17 1.74
C SER A 183 -2.04 -22.73 3.15
N ALA A 184 -0.98 -22.64 3.99
CA ALA A 184 -1.05 -23.12 5.36
C ALA A 184 -1.94 -22.22 6.21
N LEU A 185 -1.80 -20.90 6.05
CA LEU A 185 -2.69 -19.94 6.71
C LEU A 185 -4.13 -20.09 6.20
N ASN A 186 -4.32 -20.22 4.89
CA ASN A 186 -5.65 -20.40 4.31
C ASN A 186 -6.37 -21.63 4.87
N ALA A 187 -5.65 -22.73 5.08
CA ALA A 187 -6.19 -23.95 5.68
C ALA A 187 -6.44 -23.85 7.19
N ALA A 188 -5.66 -23.01 7.90
CA ALA A 188 -5.72 -22.89 9.34
C ALA A 188 -6.82 -21.95 9.87
N ILE A 189 -7.31 -21.04 9.02
CA ILE A 189 -8.35 -20.07 9.39
C ILE A 189 -9.70 -20.42 8.79
N GLY A 190 -10.76 -20.18 9.58
CA GLY A 190 -12.14 -20.34 9.13
C GLY A 190 -12.61 -19.19 8.24
N PRO A 191 -13.80 -19.35 7.59
CA PRO A 191 -14.36 -18.30 6.73
C PRO A 191 -14.60 -16.97 7.46
N ALA A 192 -14.99 -17.01 8.72
CA ALA A 192 -15.32 -15.83 9.53
C ALA A 192 -14.08 -15.11 10.10
N ASP A 193 -12.88 -15.71 9.98
CA ASP A 193 -11.65 -15.12 10.50
C ASP A 193 -11.11 -13.98 9.63
N LEU A 194 -11.57 -13.91 8.39
CA LEU A 194 -11.30 -12.83 7.45
C LEU A 194 -12.62 -12.46 6.76
N GLN A 195 -13.08 -11.23 6.99
CA GLN A 195 -14.31 -10.74 6.39
C GLN A 195 -14.07 -9.36 5.76
N MET A 196 -14.71 -9.13 4.62
CA MET A 196 -14.59 -7.90 3.85
C MET A 196 -15.88 -7.12 3.82
N SER A 197 -15.79 -5.80 3.92
CA SER A 197 -16.92 -4.89 3.75
C SER A 197 -16.45 -3.53 3.20
N SER A 198 -17.33 -2.82 2.50
CA SER A 198 -17.12 -1.40 2.17
C SER A 198 -18.02 -0.47 2.98
N ASN A 199 -19.09 -0.98 3.55
CA ASN A 199 -20.12 -0.20 4.25
C ASN A 199 -20.33 -0.62 5.72
N LEU A 200 -19.51 -1.55 6.22
CA LEU A 200 -19.54 -2.09 7.58
C LEU A 200 -20.88 -2.74 7.99
N THR A 201 -21.74 -2.97 7.03
CA THR A 201 -23.06 -3.58 7.23
C THR A 201 -23.17 -4.92 6.50
N ASN A 202 -22.75 -4.92 5.24
CA ASN A 202 -22.73 -6.13 4.41
C ASN A 202 -21.31 -6.71 4.43
N TRP A 203 -21.19 -7.94 4.89
CA TRP A 203 -19.91 -8.61 5.05
C TRP A 203 -19.82 -9.84 4.15
N ALA A 204 -18.69 -10.03 3.50
CA ALA A 204 -18.35 -11.25 2.83
C ALA A 204 -17.24 -11.97 3.60
N TYR A 205 -17.42 -13.24 3.85
CA TYR A 205 -16.41 -14.11 4.46
C TYR A 205 -15.22 -14.36 3.53
N LYS A 206 -14.15 -14.89 4.06
CA LYS A 206 -13.00 -15.37 3.27
C LYS A 206 -13.49 -16.16 2.05
N GLU A 207 -13.01 -15.78 0.86
CA GLU A 207 -13.40 -16.35 -0.43
C GLU A 207 -14.92 -16.27 -0.77
N GLY A 208 -15.67 -15.55 0.05
CA GLY A 208 -17.08 -15.27 -0.18
C GLY A 208 -17.31 -14.15 -1.20
N ARG A 209 -18.49 -14.14 -1.77
CA ARG A 209 -18.90 -13.14 -2.77
C ARG A 209 -19.27 -11.83 -2.11
N TYR A 210 -18.58 -10.75 -2.47
CA TYR A 210 -18.97 -9.39 -2.12
C TYR A 210 -19.50 -8.67 -3.37
N ASN A 211 -20.75 -8.29 -3.36
CA ASN A 211 -21.35 -7.63 -4.51
C ASN A 211 -20.74 -6.23 -4.68
N VAL A 212 -20.24 -5.95 -5.88
CA VAL A 212 -19.64 -4.65 -6.19
C VAL A 212 -20.62 -3.50 -6.04
N SER A 213 -21.92 -3.73 -6.14
CA SER A 213 -22.92 -2.70 -5.87
C SER A 213 -22.85 -2.11 -4.45
N TYR A 214 -22.29 -2.86 -3.48
CA TYR A 214 -22.08 -2.36 -2.12
C TYR A 214 -20.93 -1.36 -2.01
N LEU A 215 -20.08 -1.23 -3.05
CA LEU A 215 -19.07 -0.18 -3.12
C LEU A 215 -19.67 1.21 -3.36
N ARG A 216 -20.93 1.27 -3.83
CA ARG A 216 -21.60 2.52 -4.16
C ARG A 216 -21.80 3.40 -2.93
N GLY A 217 -21.41 4.67 -3.04
CA GLY A 217 -21.53 5.65 -1.95
C GLY A 217 -20.50 5.51 -0.83
N HIS A 218 -19.53 4.63 -1.01
CA HIS A 218 -18.41 4.42 -0.08
C HIS A 218 -17.09 4.63 -0.80
N THR A 219 -16.01 4.77 -0.04
CA THR A 219 -14.68 5.12 -0.57
C THR A 219 -13.58 4.16 -0.14
N SER A 220 -13.87 3.22 0.74
CA SER A 220 -12.87 2.33 1.30
C SER A 220 -13.37 0.89 1.41
N VAL A 221 -12.44 -0.04 1.27
CA VAL A 221 -12.65 -1.46 1.58
C VAL A 221 -11.99 -1.76 2.90
N TYR A 222 -12.75 -2.33 3.79
CA TYR A 222 -12.33 -2.75 5.12
C TYR A 222 -12.21 -4.26 5.20
N LEU A 223 -11.21 -4.73 5.95
CA LEU A 223 -11.11 -6.12 6.38
C LEU A 223 -11.23 -6.20 7.89
N PHE A 224 -12.06 -7.11 8.34
CA PHE A 224 -12.05 -7.61 9.70
C PHE A 224 -11.16 -8.85 9.75
N LEU A 225 -10.20 -8.85 10.69
CA LEU A 225 -9.28 -9.94 10.96
C LEU A 225 -9.48 -10.37 12.41
N SER A 226 -9.92 -11.62 12.62
CA SER A 226 -10.22 -12.13 13.96
C SER A 226 -8.97 -12.42 14.79
N SER A 227 -9.13 -12.59 16.08
CA SER A 227 -8.06 -13.10 16.96
C SER A 227 -7.49 -14.43 16.50
N ASN A 228 -8.32 -15.32 15.94
CA ASN A 228 -7.83 -16.58 15.40
C ASN A 228 -6.93 -16.39 14.17
N PHE A 229 -7.23 -15.41 13.31
CA PHE A 229 -6.34 -15.05 12.19
C PHE A 229 -4.93 -14.74 12.70
N PHE A 230 -4.80 -13.84 13.69
CA PHE A 230 -3.50 -13.46 14.25
C PHE A 230 -2.81 -14.62 14.96
N LYS A 231 -3.56 -15.42 15.70
CA LYS A 231 -3.04 -16.64 16.31
C LYS A 231 -2.39 -17.58 15.30
N GLN A 232 -3.03 -17.79 14.15
CA GLN A 232 -2.49 -18.66 13.12
C GLN A 232 -1.29 -18.03 12.39
N VAL A 233 -1.30 -16.71 12.16
CA VAL A 233 -0.14 -15.99 11.59
C VAL A 233 1.10 -16.18 12.47
N VAL A 234 0.97 -15.99 13.78
CA VAL A 234 2.07 -16.18 14.73
C VAL A 234 2.49 -17.65 14.79
N ARG A 235 1.53 -18.58 14.91
CA ARG A 235 1.81 -20.02 14.97
C ARG A 235 2.57 -20.54 13.75
N LEU A 236 2.32 -19.97 12.58
CA LEU A 236 2.94 -20.36 11.30
C LEU A 236 4.23 -19.58 11.01
N GLY A 237 4.66 -18.67 11.88
CA GLY A 237 5.86 -17.85 11.69
C GLY A 237 5.74 -16.87 10.51
N LEU A 238 4.54 -16.33 10.27
CA LEU A 238 4.25 -15.44 9.13
C LEU A 238 4.24 -13.95 9.51
N GLN A 239 4.55 -13.61 10.74
CA GLN A 239 4.48 -12.25 11.27
C GLN A 239 5.42 -11.26 10.55
N ASP A 240 6.53 -11.74 10.00
CA ASP A 240 7.48 -10.92 9.25
C ASP A 240 7.11 -10.73 7.78
N LYS A 241 6.07 -11.41 7.32
CA LYS A 241 5.57 -11.22 5.95
C LYS A 241 4.72 -9.96 5.86
N LEU A 242 4.99 -9.14 4.86
CA LEU A 242 4.13 -7.99 4.56
C LEU A 242 2.70 -8.46 4.28
N THR A 243 1.71 -7.73 4.78
CA THR A 243 0.29 -8.09 4.66
C THR A 243 -0.15 -8.26 3.20
N ARG A 244 0.38 -7.43 2.29
CA ARG A 244 0.16 -7.55 0.83
C ARG A 244 0.64 -8.89 0.25
N ASN A 245 1.53 -9.61 0.93
CA ASN A 245 2.00 -10.92 0.54
C ASN A 245 1.15 -12.06 1.13
N LEU A 246 0.30 -11.76 2.10
CA LEU A 246 -0.60 -12.72 2.73
C LEU A 246 -2.02 -12.64 2.17
N ILE A 247 -2.53 -11.43 1.94
CA ILE A 247 -3.91 -11.18 1.54
C ILE A 247 -3.93 -10.45 0.20
N ASN A 248 -4.72 -10.96 -0.71
CA ASN A 248 -5.05 -10.24 -1.93
C ASN A 248 -6.56 -10.23 -2.16
N PHE A 249 -6.93 -9.44 -3.15
CA PHE A 249 -8.28 -9.35 -3.64
C PHE A 249 -8.33 -9.77 -5.09
N ASN A 250 -9.45 -10.32 -5.49
CA ASN A 250 -9.72 -10.50 -6.91
C ASN A 250 -11.15 -10.12 -7.24
N MET A 251 -11.36 -9.77 -8.48
CA MET A 251 -12.68 -9.52 -9.03
C MET A 251 -12.98 -10.63 -10.03
N LYS A 252 -13.85 -11.54 -9.62
CA LYS A 252 -14.30 -12.64 -10.47
C LYS A 252 -15.71 -12.38 -10.94
N ASN A 253 -16.00 -12.93 -12.10
CA ASN A 253 -17.37 -13.13 -12.52
C ASN A 253 -17.80 -14.56 -12.17
N GLY A 254 -18.98 -14.72 -11.63
CA GLY A 254 -19.52 -16.03 -11.29
C GLY A 254 -19.68 -16.98 -12.46
N PHE A 255 -19.71 -16.46 -13.71
CA PHE A 255 -19.90 -17.28 -14.91
C PHE A 255 -18.59 -17.74 -15.55
N ALA A 256 -17.48 -17.11 -15.24
CA ALA A 256 -16.19 -17.45 -15.83
C ALA A 256 -15.05 -17.12 -14.87
N PRO A 257 -14.87 -17.87 -13.79
CA PRO A 257 -13.86 -17.60 -12.78
C PRO A 257 -12.43 -17.68 -13.32
N GLU A 258 -12.19 -18.42 -14.37
CA GLU A 258 -10.91 -18.53 -15.06
C GLU A 258 -10.65 -17.42 -16.06
N SER A 259 -11.66 -16.62 -16.38
CA SER A 259 -11.57 -15.59 -17.40
C SER A 259 -11.57 -14.20 -16.81
N GLY A 260 -10.41 -13.59 -16.74
CA GLY A 260 -10.33 -12.16 -16.58
C GLY A 260 -10.74 -11.65 -15.21
N TYR A 261 -10.27 -12.27 -14.17
CA TYR A 261 -10.32 -11.62 -12.88
C TYR A 261 -9.12 -10.70 -12.68
N TYR A 262 -9.36 -9.60 -12.00
CA TYR A 262 -8.31 -8.71 -11.56
C TYR A 262 -7.85 -9.14 -10.18
N GLU A 263 -6.56 -9.39 -10.05
CA GLU A 263 -5.94 -9.68 -8.77
C GLU A 263 -5.14 -8.49 -8.32
N PHE A 264 -5.35 -8.03 -7.08
CA PHE A 264 -4.66 -6.90 -6.50
C PHE A 264 -4.45 -7.07 -4.99
N SER A 265 -3.41 -6.43 -4.49
CA SER A 265 -3.08 -6.46 -3.07
C SER A 265 -3.61 -5.23 -2.36
N GLY A 266 -3.93 -5.38 -1.08
CA GLY A 266 -4.20 -4.24 -0.20
C GLY A 266 -2.96 -3.36 -0.02
N THR A 267 -3.17 -2.12 0.36
CA THR A 267 -2.10 -1.12 0.48
C THR A 267 -1.84 -0.71 1.92
N THR A 268 -2.65 -1.15 2.86
CA THR A 268 -2.38 -0.99 4.29
C THR A 268 -1.46 -2.10 4.75
N GLU A 269 -0.35 -1.72 5.36
CA GLU A 269 0.56 -2.68 5.99
C GLU A 269 0.22 -2.86 7.46
N ILE A 270 0.11 -4.11 7.88
CA ILE A 270 -0.03 -4.49 9.28
C ILE A 270 1.29 -5.12 9.69
N VAL A 271 1.99 -4.46 10.60
CA VAL A 271 3.21 -4.96 11.20
C VAL A 271 2.83 -5.72 12.46
N ILE A 272 2.94 -7.04 12.41
CA ILE A 272 2.61 -7.90 13.55
C ILE A 272 3.87 -8.10 14.40
N LYS A 273 3.82 -7.69 15.66
CA LYS A 273 4.93 -7.79 16.58
C LYS A 273 4.63 -8.83 17.67
N PRO A 274 5.58 -9.71 17.98
CA PRO A 274 5.53 -10.44 19.24
C PRO A 274 5.63 -9.45 20.41
N ARG A 275 5.07 -9.80 21.56
CA ARG A 275 5.20 -8.97 22.77
C ARG A 275 6.62 -8.92 23.32
N ASP A 276 7.35 -10.01 23.16
CA ASP A 276 8.69 -10.16 23.71
C ASP A 276 9.77 -9.54 22.83
N PHE A 277 10.66 -8.75 23.43
CA PHE A 277 11.87 -8.18 22.79
C PHE A 277 11.62 -7.56 21.42
N SER A 278 10.64 -6.67 21.33
CA SER A 278 10.35 -5.98 20.08
C SER A 278 10.60 -4.48 20.21
N VAL A 279 11.06 -3.87 19.11
CA VAL A 279 11.18 -2.43 18.94
C VAL A 279 10.68 -2.02 17.58
N SER A 280 10.04 -0.87 17.50
CA SER A 280 9.57 -0.33 16.24
C SER A 280 9.66 1.19 16.17
N ILE A 281 9.70 1.70 14.94
CA ILE A 281 9.56 3.11 14.61
C ILE A 281 8.61 3.23 13.43
N ILE A 282 7.54 4.00 13.60
CA ILE A 282 6.56 4.26 12.54
C ILE A 282 6.27 5.75 12.43
N SER A 283 5.93 6.21 11.24
CA SER A 283 5.45 7.59 11.07
C SER A 283 4.22 7.84 11.94
N SER A 284 4.21 8.94 12.69
CA SER A 284 3.03 9.34 13.50
C SER A 284 1.82 9.67 12.63
N GLU A 285 2.02 9.86 11.33
CA GLU A 285 0.94 10.05 10.36
C GLU A 285 0.34 8.71 9.89
N GLY A 286 0.94 7.58 10.31
CA GLY A 286 0.49 6.24 9.95
C GLY A 286 0.65 5.92 8.47
N VAL A 287 1.58 6.57 7.79
CA VAL A 287 1.92 6.33 6.38
C VAL A 287 3.28 5.66 6.26
N THR A 288 3.43 4.78 5.27
CA THR A 288 4.68 4.04 5.05
C THR A 288 5.79 4.91 4.48
N ASN A 289 5.44 5.93 3.69
CA ASN A 289 6.40 6.82 3.03
C ASN A 289 5.97 8.27 3.26
N PRO A 290 6.30 8.84 4.43
CA PRO A 290 6.01 10.26 4.70
C PRO A 290 6.81 11.14 3.73
N TYR A 291 6.17 12.20 3.24
CA TYR A 291 6.76 13.14 2.29
C TYR A 291 6.59 14.57 2.76
N ARG A 292 7.59 15.41 2.51
CA ARG A 292 7.59 16.85 2.82
C ARG A 292 8.22 17.64 1.68
N GLU A 293 7.73 18.83 1.50
CA GLU A 293 8.30 19.87 0.64
C GLU A 293 8.55 21.13 1.47
N GLY A 294 9.54 21.91 1.08
CA GLY A 294 9.86 23.18 1.74
C GLY A 294 10.82 24.02 0.92
N GLU A 295 10.92 25.28 1.30
CA GLU A 295 11.75 26.29 0.66
C GLU A 295 13.04 26.54 1.47
N VAL A 296 14.18 26.47 0.79
CA VAL A 296 15.48 26.74 1.39
C VAL A 296 15.55 28.18 1.92
N GLY A 297 16.09 28.35 3.11
CA GLY A 297 16.16 29.61 3.82
C GLY A 297 14.89 29.96 4.63
N LYS A 298 13.83 29.11 4.58
CA LYS A 298 12.55 29.41 5.27
C LYS A 298 12.04 28.26 6.12
N ASP A 299 12.13 27.02 5.66
CA ASP A 299 11.40 25.90 6.23
C ASP A 299 12.29 24.90 6.96
N ILE A 300 11.69 24.19 7.91
CA ILE A 300 12.23 22.96 8.49
C ILE A 300 11.30 21.82 8.11
N LEU A 301 11.81 20.80 7.44
CA LEU A 301 11.04 19.60 7.12
C LEU A 301 11.03 18.69 8.33
N SER A 302 9.87 18.49 8.94
CA SER A 302 9.73 17.68 10.14
C SER A 302 8.91 16.42 9.86
N PHE A 303 9.47 15.26 10.23
CA PHE A 303 8.87 13.95 10.08
C PHE A 303 8.68 13.35 11.50
N PRO A 304 7.45 13.39 12.03
CA PRO A 304 7.17 12.84 13.35
C PRO A 304 7.07 11.31 13.33
N TYR A 305 7.63 10.67 14.34
CA TYR A 305 7.63 9.22 14.52
C TYR A 305 7.17 8.81 15.91
N ASN A 306 6.44 7.70 15.96
CA ASN A 306 6.14 6.95 17.16
C ASN A 306 7.14 5.79 17.30
N ILE A 307 7.67 5.60 18.49
CA ILE A 307 8.56 4.50 18.85
C ILE A 307 7.88 3.67 19.92
N SER A 308 7.95 2.36 19.78
CA SER A 308 7.58 1.44 20.84
C SER A 308 8.68 0.42 21.09
N ASP A 309 8.94 0.10 22.33
CA ASP A 309 9.74 -1.06 22.77
C ASP A 309 8.97 -1.90 23.75
N SER A 310 9.02 -3.22 23.59
CA SER A 310 8.31 -4.19 24.42
C SER A 310 9.23 -5.33 24.82
N GLY A 311 9.16 -5.74 26.09
CA GLY A 311 9.94 -6.82 26.63
C GLY A 311 9.67 -7.03 28.13
N PRO A 312 10.31 -8.02 28.77
CA PRO A 312 10.24 -8.22 30.22
C PRO A 312 10.71 -7.00 31.02
N THR A 313 11.64 -6.25 30.43
CA THR A 313 12.14 -4.97 30.94
C THR A 313 12.20 -3.96 29.77
N SER A 314 12.44 -2.70 30.09
CA SER A 314 12.76 -1.72 29.05
C SER A 314 14.07 -2.08 28.34
N ALA A 315 14.17 -1.79 27.05
CA ALA A 315 15.43 -1.92 26.32
C ALA A 315 16.56 -1.11 26.98
N ASP A 316 17.76 -1.67 27.08
CA ASP A 316 18.93 -0.98 27.64
C ASP A 316 19.43 0.13 26.73
N THR A 317 19.36 -0.10 25.43
CA THR A 317 19.69 0.89 24.41
C THR A 317 18.63 0.93 23.33
N LEU A 318 18.42 2.12 22.75
CA LEU A 318 17.56 2.35 21.59
C LEU A 318 18.35 3.14 20.57
N ASN A 319 18.91 2.44 19.61
CA ASN A 319 19.80 3.01 18.58
C ASN A 319 19.00 3.40 17.34
N ILE A 320 18.94 4.68 17.05
CA ILE A 320 18.37 5.21 15.80
C ILE A 320 19.51 5.50 14.81
N SER A 321 19.30 5.14 13.57
CA SER A 321 20.20 5.51 12.47
C SER A 321 19.39 5.98 11.26
N VAL A 322 19.98 6.89 10.51
CA VAL A 322 19.44 7.43 9.26
C VAL A 322 20.40 7.14 8.13
N LYS A 323 19.86 6.67 7.02
CA LYS A 323 20.61 6.40 5.79
C LYS A 323 19.92 7.06 4.62
N GLN A 324 20.64 7.88 3.86
CA GLN A 324 20.16 8.36 2.58
C GLN A 324 20.30 7.29 1.49
N ASP A 325 19.39 7.28 0.52
CA ASP A 325 19.34 6.25 -0.53
C ASP A 325 20.26 6.59 -1.71
N SER A 326 20.44 7.89 -2.00
CA SER A 326 21.20 8.34 -3.17
C SER A 326 22.37 9.22 -2.77
N GLY A 327 23.49 9.07 -3.48
CA GLY A 327 24.70 9.84 -3.25
C GLY A 327 25.41 9.49 -1.95
N SER A 328 26.26 10.41 -1.46
CA SER A 328 27.02 10.25 -0.21
C SER A 328 26.79 11.41 0.72
N PRO A 329 26.63 11.20 2.04
CA PRO A 329 26.54 12.26 3.02
C PRO A 329 27.80 13.17 3.00
N TYR A 330 27.59 14.44 3.20
CA TYR A 330 28.66 15.42 3.29
C TYR A 330 28.93 15.78 4.75
N GLN A 331 30.08 15.46 5.27
CA GLN A 331 30.46 15.65 6.69
C GLN A 331 29.44 15.07 7.70
N GLY A 332 28.66 14.08 7.27
CA GLY A 332 27.58 13.47 8.04
C GLY A 332 26.19 14.04 7.76
N HIS A 333 26.08 15.19 7.15
CA HIS A 333 24.77 15.75 6.74
C HIS A 333 24.19 14.98 5.55
N CYS A 334 22.88 14.88 5.48
CA CYS A 334 22.21 14.39 4.28
C CYS A 334 22.48 15.35 3.11
N THR A 335 22.56 14.78 1.92
CA THR A 335 22.74 15.56 0.69
C THR A 335 21.55 15.37 -0.24
N PHE A 336 21.00 16.48 -0.71
CA PHE A 336 19.88 16.51 -1.63
C PHE A 336 20.37 16.80 -3.03
N TYR A 337 19.73 16.21 -4.03
CA TYR A 337 20.19 16.26 -5.42
C TYR A 337 19.05 16.66 -6.36
N PRO A 338 19.34 17.35 -7.50
CA PRO A 338 18.41 17.42 -8.60
C PRO A 338 18.02 16.03 -9.10
N THR A 339 16.81 15.89 -9.63
CA THR A 339 16.23 14.59 -10.00
C THR A 339 17.07 13.82 -11.04
N ASP A 340 17.79 14.55 -11.87
CA ASP A 340 18.54 14.03 -13.03
C ASP A 340 20.07 14.04 -12.87
N GLN A 341 20.59 14.62 -11.76
CA GLN A 341 22.02 14.81 -11.57
C GLN A 341 22.47 14.50 -10.13
N ILE A 342 23.01 13.30 -9.91
CA ILE A 342 23.57 12.90 -8.62
C ILE A 342 25.10 13.02 -8.67
N THR A 343 25.63 14.22 -8.51
CA THR A 343 27.07 14.51 -8.49
C THR A 343 27.45 15.38 -7.30
N ALA A 344 28.72 15.38 -6.91
CA ALA A 344 29.18 16.23 -5.82
C ALA A 344 28.93 17.73 -6.09
N GLY A 345 29.07 18.17 -7.36
CA GLY A 345 28.85 19.57 -7.75
C GLY A 345 27.36 20.00 -7.67
N THR A 346 26.42 19.07 -7.58
CA THR A 346 24.98 19.35 -7.44
C THR A 346 24.43 18.95 -6.08
N ALA A 347 25.24 18.39 -5.19
CA ALA A 347 24.85 17.94 -3.87
C ALA A 347 24.66 19.14 -2.92
N VAL A 348 23.47 19.29 -2.36
CA VAL A 348 23.15 20.33 -1.37
C VAL A 348 23.14 19.68 0.02
N PRO A 349 24.07 20.05 0.92
CA PRO A 349 24.09 19.49 2.26
C PRO A 349 22.96 20.10 3.11
N VAL A 350 22.24 19.23 3.85
CA VAL A 350 21.14 19.62 4.72
C VAL A 350 21.38 19.10 6.13
N PRO A 351 21.53 20.00 7.13
CA PRO A 351 21.63 19.59 8.53
C PRO A 351 20.43 18.78 8.97
N THR A 352 20.71 17.68 9.66
CA THR A 352 19.68 16.71 10.06
C THR A 352 19.76 16.47 11.56
N GLN A 353 18.63 16.47 12.24
CA GLN A 353 18.57 16.35 13.69
C GLN A 353 17.36 15.52 14.15
N LEU A 354 17.51 14.87 15.30
CA LEU A 354 16.41 14.27 16.04
C LEU A 354 15.89 15.30 17.04
N VAL A 355 14.57 15.43 17.14
CA VAL A 355 13.91 16.32 18.10
C VAL A 355 12.96 15.52 18.97
N PHE A 356 13.13 15.58 20.28
CA PHE A 356 12.32 14.86 21.26
C PHE A 356 12.38 15.48 22.63
N ASP A 357 11.45 15.13 23.49
CA ASP A 357 11.47 15.53 24.89
C ASP A 357 12.46 14.63 25.68
N SER A 358 13.42 15.26 26.31
CA SER A 358 14.44 14.59 27.13
C SER A 358 14.29 14.91 28.61
N ALA A 359 14.32 13.90 29.47
CA ALA A 359 14.31 14.06 30.91
C ALA A 359 15.52 14.84 31.46
N GLN A 360 16.63 14.81 30.71
CA GLN A 360 17.90 15.42 31.13
C GLN A 360 18.15 16.77 30.46
N LYS A 361 17.62 16.97 29.24
CA LYS A 361 17.94 18.14 28.40
C LYS A 361 16.74 19.07 28.20
N GLY A 362 15.54 18.65 28.61
CA GLY A 362 14.32 19.43 28.49
C GLY A 362 13.49 19.10 27.23
N LYS A 363 12.44 19.91 27.02
CA LYS A 363 11.51 19.75 25.90
C LYS A 363 12.14 20.17 24.58
N ASN A 364 11.72 19.52 23.51
CA ASN A 364 12.19 19.77 22.14
C ASN A 364 13.73 19.78 22.04
N TYR A 365 14.37 18.87 22.75
CA TYR A 365 15.82 18.70 22.66
C TYR A 365 16.21 18.27 21.25
N LYS A 366 17.17 19.00 20.68
CA LYS A 366 17.69 18.76 19.34
C LYS A 366 19.04 18.06 19.40
N HIS A 367 19.16 16.92 18.73
CA HIS A 367 20.39 16.17 18.65
C HIS A 367 20.76 15.92 17.19
N PRO A 368 21.97 16.34 16.74
CA PRO A 368 22.40 16.07 15.37
C PRO A 368 22.44 14.57 15.08
N ILE A 369 21.97 14.14 13.91
CA ILE A 369 22.09 12.77 13.44
C ILE A 369 22.75 12.73 12.07
N ARG A 370 23.60 11.73 11.86
CA ARG A 370 24.31 11.53 10.60
C ARG A 370 23.50 10.67 9.65
N CYS A 371 23.58 10.97 8.35
CA CYS A 371 22.88 10.23 7.29
C CYS A 371 23.69 9.08 6.69
N ASP A 372 24.73 8.62 7.40
CA ASP A 372 25.63 7.54 7.02
C ASP A 372 25.41 6.24 7.80
N SER A 373 24.25 6.08 8.41
CA SER A 373 23.87 4.95 9.28
C SER A 373 24.59 4.93 10.64
N THR A 374 25.32 5.98 11.03
CA THR A 374 25.89 6.05 12.39
C THR A 374 24.77 6.06 13.42
N PRO A 375 24.74 5.11 14.37
CA PRO A 375 23.65 5.02 15.33
C PRO A 375 23.76 6.07 16.45
N VAL A 376 22.61 6.54 16.93
CA VAL A 376 22.45 7.41 18.11
C VAL A 376 21.57 6.69 19.10
N ASP A 377 22.08 6.46 20.32
CA ASP A 377 21.31 5.88 21.41
C ASP A 377 20.46 6.97 22.09
N ILE A 378 19.16 7.03 21.69
CA ILE A 378 18.22 8.02 22.21
C ILE A 378 17.87 7.80 23.67
N ARG A 379 18.05 6.59 24.19
CA ARG A 379 17.81 6.29 25.60
C ARG A 379 18.89 6.92 26.50
N SER A 380 20.14 6.84 26.10
CA SER A 380 21.24 7.52 26.79
C SER A 380 21.08 9.05 26.81
N LEU A 381 20.37 9.60 25.80
CA LEU A 381 20.00 11.01 25.71
C LEU A 381 18.76 11.37 26.54
N GLY A 382 18.15 10.41 27.23
CA GLY A 382 17.05 10.60 28.15
C GLY A 382 15.69 10.86 27.51
N ILE A 383 15.42 10.26 26.34
CA ILE A 383 14.08 10.37 25.70
C ILE A 383 12.98 9.96 26.69
N GLN A 384 11.92 10.76 26.77
CA GLN A 384 10.81 10.53 27.67
C GLN A 384 9.74 9.63 27.02
N ASP A 385 9.04 8.88 27.87
CA ASP A 385 7.83 8.19 27.46
C ASP A 385 6.73 9.20 27.12
N SER A 386 6.06 9.04 26.00
CA SER A 386 4.99 9.93 25.51
C SER A 386 3.65 9.66 26.20
N GLN A 387 3.52 8.48 26.80
CA GLN A 387 2.35 8.04 27.57
C GLN A 387 2.76 6.98 28.61
N PRO A 388 1.88 6.68 29.58
CA PRO A 388 2.13 5.62 30.55
C PRO A 388 2.44 4.29 29.89
N PRO A 389 3.41 3.52 30.40
CA PRO A 389 3.71 2.20 29.86
C PRO A 389 2.52 1.25 29.97
N LEU A 390 2.39 0.35 29.00
CA LEU A 390 1.40 -0.73 29.01
C LEU A 390 2.02 -2.00 29.59
N GLU A 391 1.56 -2.40 30.76
CA GLU A 391 1.94 -3.69 31.34
C GLU A 391 1.17 -4.83 30.68
N TRP A 392 1.83 -5.96 30.47
CA TRP A 392 1.20 -7.17 29.95
C TRP A 392 1.65 -8.42 30.69
N THR A 393 0.81 -9.43 30.67
CA THR A 393 1.13 -10.78 31.17
C THR A 393 0.81 -11.77 30.07
N ASP A 394 1.75 -12.65 29.76
CA ASP A 394 1.53 -13.71 28.80
C ASP A 394 0.79 -14.90 29.45
N PRO A 395 0.29 -15.91 28.69
CA PRO A 395 -0.39 -17.07 29.25
C PRO A 395 0.50 -18.00 30.05
N ASN A 396 1.82 -17.91 29.91
CA ASN A 396 2.74 -18.65 30.74
C ASN A 396 2.93 -17.98 32.11
N GLY A 397 2.35 -16.76 32.25
CA GLY A 397 2.46 -15.94 33.47
C GLY A 397 3.67 -15.01 33.46
N ASP A 398 4.42 -14.94 32.36
CA ASP A 398 5.54 -14.01 32.21
C ASP A 398 4.99 -12.59 32.05
N LYS A 399 5.61 -11.66 32.72
CA LYS A 399 5.21 -10.25 32.75
C LYS A 399 6.19 -9.43 31.93
N GLY A 400 5.66 -8.38 31.30
CA GLY A 400 6.46 -7.44 30.57
C GLY A 400 5.81 -6.07 30.47
N ILE A 401 6.47 -5.18 29.74
CA ILE A 401 6.10 -3.78 29.62
C ILE A 401 6.33 -3.31 28.21
N THR A 402 5.36 -2.58 27.65
CA THR A 402 5.51 -1.85 26.39
C THR A 402 5.60 -0.36 26.70
N ARG A 403 6.62 0.31 26.20
CA ARG A 403 6.83 1.75 26.33
C ARG A 403 6.64 2.44 24.98
N PHE A 404 6.19 3.68 25.05
CA PHE A 404 5.87 4.50 23.89
C PHE A 404 6.61 5.83 23.98
N ARG A 405 7.23 6.25 22.89
CA ARG A 405 7.96 7.50 22.78
C ARG A 405 7.66 8.18 21.46
N THR A 406 7.90 9.46 21.39
CA THR A 406 7.79 10.22 20.15
C THR A 406 9.07 10.99 19.88
N LEU A 407 9.42 11.10 18.62
CA LEU A 407 10.45 12.00 18.15
C LEU A 407 10.11 12.53 16.76
N ALA A 408 10.80 13.58 16.33
CA ALA A 408 10.78 14.02 14.95
C ALA A 408 12.19 13.94 14.35
N LEU A 409 12.28 13.54 13.09
CA LEU A 409 13.46 13.73 12.25
C LEU A 409 13.27 15.04 11.49
N GLU A 410 14.15 15.98 11.71
CA GLU A 410 14.10 17.30 11.07
C GLU A 410 15.26 17.50 10.11
N PHE A 411 14.96 18.10 8.97
CA PHE A 411 15.91 18.61 8.00
C PHE A 411 15.81 20.14 8.01
N ASP A 412 16.86 20.80 8.44
CA ASP A 412 16.87 22.25 8.61
C ASP A 412 17.28 22.95 7.31
N LEU A 413 16.26 23.39 6.54
CA LEU A 413 16.50 24.15 5.31
C LEU A 413 16.79 25.63 5.58
N THR A 414 16.73 26.08 6.83
CA THR A 414 17.03 27.46 7.20
C THR A 414 18.54 27.70 7.39
N ASP A 415 19.32 26.62 7.55
CA ASP A 415 20.76 26.70 7.72
C ASP A 415 21.43 27.28 6.46
N PRO A 416 22.33 28.27 6.58
CA PRO A 416 23.05 28.85 5.44
C PRO A 416 23.80 27.82 4.56
N MET A 417 24.19 26.68 5.12
CA MET A 417 24.85 25.61 4.39
C MET A 417 23.97 25.10 3.22
N THR A 418 22.66 25.14 3.37
CA THR A 418 21.71 24.66 2.35
C THR A 418 21.64 25.54 1.10
N GLN A 419 22.21 26.74 1.15
CA GLN A 419 22.23 27.67 0.02
C GLN A 419 23.38 27.37 -0.96
N HIS A 420 24.30 26.45 -0.59
CA HIS A 420 25.46 26.10 -1.39
C HIS A 420 25.53 24.59 -1.60
N THR A 421 26.13 24.21 -2.72
CA THR A 421 26.51 22.82 -2.96
C THR A 421 27.71 22.41 -2.11
N THR A 422 28.04 21.13 -2.07
CA THR A 422 29.24 20.64 -1.36
C THR A 422 30.55 21.16 -1.94
N THR A 423 30.52 21.74 -3.14
CA THR A 423 31.68 22.43 -3.79
C THR A 423 31.70 23.92 -3.48
N GLY A 424 30.71 24.45 -2.79
CA GLY A 424 30.64 25.87 -2.40
C GLY A 424 29.92 26.77 -3.41
N ASP A 425 29.40 26.22 -4.49
CA ASP A 425 28.68 26.98 -5.50
C ASP A 425 27.24 27.22 -5.07
N MET A 426 26.68 28.36 -5.44
CA MET A 426 25.25 28.61 -5.32
C MET A 426 24.49 27.72 -6.32
N TRP A 427 23.29 27.31 -5.95
CA TRP A 427 22.45 26.46 -6.79
C TRP A 427 21.04 27.03 -6.97
N GLU A 428 20.36 26.62 -8.03
CA GLU A 428 18.99 26.97 -8.35
C GLU A 428 18.21 25.72 -8.76
N GLY A 429 16.91 25.70 -8.52
CA GLY A 429 16.01 24.63 -8.93
C GLY A 429 15.51 23.79 -7.77
N ASN A 430 15.08 22.57 -8.06
CA ASN A 430 14.53 21.63 -7.09
C ASN A 430 15.52 20.50 -6.80
N VAL A 431 15.70 20.19 -5.54
CA VAL A 431 16.49 19.06 -5.07
C VAL A 431 15.64 18.14 -4.22
N GLN A 432 15.94 16.85 -4.25
CA GLN A 432 15.23 15.84 -3.47
C GLN A 432 16.19 14.82 -2.87
N GLN A 433 15.74 14.14 -1.83
CA GLN A 433 16.40 12.97 -1.26
C GLN A 433 15.35 12.01 -0.69
N SER A 434 15.63 10.73 -0.77
CA SER A 434 14.94 9.70 -0.02
C SER A 434 15.91 9.03 0.96
N GLY A 435 15.36 8.38 1.98
CA GLY A 435 16.18 7.71 2.97
C GLY A 435 15.37 6.81 3.88
N THR A 436 16.10 6.08 4.71
CA THR A 436 15.53 5.15 5.66
C THR A 436 15.95 5.52 7.07
N ILE A 437 14.98 5.64 7.98
CA ILE A 437 15.22 5.70 9.41
C ILE A 437 15.00 4.30 10.01
N THR A 438 15.92 3.85 10.85
CA THR A 438 15.83 2.53 11.51
C THR A 438 16.04 2.66 13.01
N ILE A 439 15.47 1.72 13.77
CA ILE A 439 15.68 1.61 15.19
C ILE A 439 16.09 0.19 15.57
N ASN A 440 17.03 0.05 16.49
CA ASN A 440 17.44 -1.22 17.06
C ASN A 440 17.41 -1.13 18.59
N GLY A 441 16.76 -2.09 19.23
CA GLY A 441 16.74 -2.23 20.68
C GLY A 441 17.68 -3.34 21.17
N ILE A 442 18.33 -3.14 22.31
CA ILE A 442 19.15 -4.15 22.96
C ILE A 442 18.63 -4.31 24.40
N TRP A 443 18.39 -5.54 24.80
CA TRP A 443 18.09 -5.97 26.17
C TRP A 443 19.24 -6.83 26.67
N ARG A 444 19.65 -6.64 27.91
CA ARG A 444 20.73 -7.39 28.54
C ARG A 444 20.29 -7.97 29.89
#